data_dcf159e034951147bf6c5a9db4e680dd
#
_entry.id   dcf159e034951147bf6c5a9db4e680dd
#
_cell.length_a   1.000
_cell.length_b   1.000
_cell.length_c   1.000
_cell.angle_alpha   90.00
_cell.angle_beta   90.00
_cell.angle_gamma   90.00
#
_symmetry.space_group_name_H-M   'P 1'
#
loop_
_entity.id
_entity.type
_entity.pdbx_description
1 polymer ?
#
loop_
_entity_poly.entity_id
_entity_poly.type
_entity_poly.pdbx_seq_one_letter_code
_entity_poly.pdbx_strand_id
1 'polypeptide(L)'
;MKKLLLIGAATLIVSTSTFAGDYLTNTNQHAAFLRMAARGASIDVDGVYSNPAGLAFLPKNGFHLSLTGQSAYQTREIAATSGLWTLDGQETTQNYKGTASAPFIPSFHGVYKEDKWAISASFAVTGGGGKASFDNGLPMFNALAIGMLYQQQITPDKYTINTAMDGKQYIYGVQLGLSYRINDWLGVFAGGRMNYVKSGYEGYLTATFKKDIPSGYKK
;
A
#
# COMPACT_ATOMS: atom_id res chain seq x y z
N MET A 1 -35.74 17.21 19.81
CA MET A 1 -35.43 17.58 18.42
C MET A 1 -34.16 18.45 18.32
N LYS A 2 -34.00 19.58 19.07
CA LYS A 2 -32.80 20.43 18.99
C LYS A 2 -31.46 19.70 19.31
N LYS A 3 -31.45 18.74 20.25
CA LYS A 3 -30.27 17.96 20.62
C LYS A 3 -29.86 16.93 19.54
N LEU A 4 -30.80 16.35 18.81
CA LEU A 4 -30.54 15.44 17.68
C LEU A 4 -29.95 16.21 16.49
N LEU A 5 -30.41 17.44 16.25
CA LEU A 5 -29.89 18.31 15.20
C LEU A 5 -28.44 18.76 15.49
N LEU A 6 -28.10 18.98 16.76
CA LEU A 6 -26.73 19.32 17.17
C LEU A 6 -25.76 18.14 17.01
N ILE A 7 -26.18 16.91 17.28
CA ILE A 7 -25.39 15.70 17.08
C ILE A 7 -25.19 15.45 15.57
N GLY A 8 -26.23 15.62 14.76
CA GLY A 8 -26.15 15.52 13.31
C GLY A 8 -25.25 16.59 12.69
N ALA A 9 -25.28 17.82 13.19
CA ALA A 9 -24.42 18.91 12.74
C ALA A 9 -22.94 18.69 13.16
N ALA A 10 -22.69 18.17 14.36
CA ALA A 10 -21.34 17.82 14.83
C ALA A 10 -20.74 16.69 13.99
N THR A 11 -21.52 15.68 13.59
CA THR A 11 -21.05 14.59 12.71
C THR A 11 -20.72 15.09 11.31
N LEU A 12 -21.48 16.06 10.78
CA LEU A 12 -21.21 16.68 9.48
C LEU A 12 -19.95 17.57 9.48
N ILE A 13 -19.65 18.23 10.60
CA ILE A 13 -18.45 19.08 10.72
C ILE A 13 -17.17 18.23 10.80
N VAL A 14 -17.22 17.05 11.41
CA VAL A 14 -16.07 16.13 11.49
C VAL A 14 -15.78 15.43 10.15
N SER A 15 -16.77 15.35 9.26
CA SER A 15 -16.60 14.69 7.95
C SER A 15 -16.02 15.58 6.84
N THR A 16 -15.77 16.87 7.08
CA THR A 16 -15.35 17.82 6.03
C THR A 16 -13.85 17.89 5.77
N SER A 17 -13.02 17.09 6.44
CA SER A 17 -11.57 17.06 6.24
C SER A 17 -11.02 15.69 5.91
N THR A 18 -11.78 14.84 5.21
CA THR A 18 -11.22 13.62 4.63
C THR A 18 -10.45 13.96 3.35
N PHE A 19 -9.18 14.25 3.49
CA PHE A 19 -8.26 14.19 2.37
C PHE A 19 -8.11 12.70 2.02
N ALA A 20 -8.78 12.27 0.96
CA ALA A 20 -8.55 10.97 0.36
C ALA A 20 -7.16 11.01 -0.31
N GLY A 21 -6.12 10.66 0.44
CA GLY A 21 -4.78 10.51 -0.10
C GLY A 21 -4.65 9.22 -0.90
N ASP A 22 -3.70 9.16 -1.80
CA ASP A 22 -3.39 8.03 -2.69
C ASP A 22 -2.90 6.75 -1.97
N TYR A 23 -2.80 6.76 -0.64
CA TYR A 23 -2.24 5.67 0.14
C TYR A 23 -3.36 4.80 0.73
N LEU A 24 -3.45 3.58 0.22
CA LEU A 24 -4.39 2.59 0.75
C LEU A 24 -3.87 1.99 2.06
N THR A 25 -4.63 2.21 3.14
CA THR A 25 -4.40 1.61 4.45
C THR A 25 -5.54 0.65 4.76
N ASN A 26 -5.47 -0.57 4.22
CA ASN A 26 -6.58 -1.51 4.20
C ASN A 26 -6.30 -2.82 4.92
N THR A 27 -5.20 -2.92 5.65
CA THR A 27 -4.81 -4.13 6.36
C THR A 27 -4.20 -3.82 7.72
N ASN A 28 -4.36 -4.72 8.67
CA ASN A 28 -3.68 -4.69 9.96
C ASN A 28 -2.59 -5.77 10.07
N GLN A 29 -2.39 -6.57 9.01
CA GLN A 29 -1.44 -7.67 8.92
C GLN A 29 -1.54 -8.72 10.05
N HIS A 30 -2.66 -8.75 10.78
CA HIS A 30 -2.92 -9.79 11.77
C HIS A 30 -3.29 -11.10 11.09
N ALA A 31 -2.87 -12.23 11.67
CA ALA A 31 -3.13 -13.55 11.09
C ALA A 31 -4.63 -13.84 10.88
N ALA A 32 -5.50 -13.36 11.78
CA ALA A 32 -6.95 -13.49 11.63
C ALA A 32 -7.49 -12.70 10.44
N PHE A 33 -6.97 -11.49 10.18
CA PHE A 33 -7.32 -10.67 9.02
C PHE A 33 -6.87 -11.34 7.72
N LEU A 34 -5.68 -11.94 7.70
CA LEU A 34 -5.17 -12.63 6.51
C LEU A 34 -6.00 -13.88 6.15
N ARG A 35 -6.54 -14.54 7.16
CA ARG A 35 -7.44 -15.70 6.96
C ARG A 35 -8.83 -15.30 6.51
N MET A 36 -9.34 -14.18 6.99
CA MET A 36 -10.66 -13.65 6.68
C MET A 36 -10.65 -12.12 6.81
N ALA A 37 -10.67 -11.40 5.70
CA ALA A 37 -10.61 -9.95 5.68
C ALA A 37 -11.89 -9.26 6.22
N ALA A 38 -13.02 -9.97 6.28
CA ALA A 38 -14.28 -9.47 6.81
C ALA A 38 -14.26 -9.41 8.35
N ARG A 39 -13.44 -8.52 8.92
CA ARG A 39 -13.23 -8.39 10.37
C ARG A 39 -14.04 -7.28 11.04
N GLY A 40 -14.82 -6.52 10.28
CA GLY A 40 -15.52 -5.33 10.79
C GLY A 40 -16.57 -5.61 11.89
N ALA A 41 -17.09 -6.85 11.99
CA ALA A 41 -18.00 -7.28 13.04
C ALA A 41 -17.33 -8.20 14.09
N SER A 42 -16.04 -8.48 13.97
CA SER A 42 -15.34 -9.37 14.90
C SER A 42 -15.04 -8.68 16.23
N ILE A 43 -15.30 -9.39 17.33
CA ILE A 43 -14.93 -8.98 18.69
C ILE A 43 -13.69 -9.80 19.07
N ASP A 44 -12.52 -9.29 18.71
CA ASP A 44 -11.24 -9.95 18.92
C ASP A 44 -10.14 -8.88 19.05
N VAL A 45 -8.93 -9.27 19.43
CA VAL A 45 -7.81 -8.34 19.68
C VAL A 45 -7.45 -7.50 18.45
N ASP A 46 -7.52 -8.05 17.25
CA ASP A 46 -7.29 -7.31 16.00
C ASP A 46 -8.41 -6.30 15.68
N GLY A 47 -9.52 -6.33 16.43
CA GLY A 47 -10.54 -5.30 16.40
C GLY A 47 -10.03 -3.89 16.73
N VAL A 48 -8.86 -3.76 17.35
CA VAL A 48 -8.20 -2.45 17.50
C VAL A 48 -8.17 -1.69 16.19
N TYR A 49 -7.95 -2.37 15.08
CA TYR A 49 -7.90 -1.75 13.76
C TYR A 49 -9.28 -1.62 13.08
N SER A 50 -10.07 -2.70 13.07
CA SER A 50 -11.26 -2.83 12.23
C SER A 50 -12.58 -2.55 12.94
N ASN A 51 -12.64 -2.81 14.26
CA ASN A 51 -13.83 -2.64 15.09
C ASN A 51 -13.44 -2.24 16.53
N PRO A 52 -12.82 -1.07 16.74
CA PRO A 52 -12.31 -0.73 18.07
C PRO A 52 -13.40 -0.56 19.12
N ALA A 53 -14.61 -0.15 18.76
CA ALA A 53 -15.74 -0.10 19.70
C ALA A 53 -16.12 -1.50 20.23
N GLY A 54 -15.91 -2.54 19.41
CA GLY A 54 -16.16 -3.93 19.79
C GLY A 54 -15.25 -4.46 20.89
N LEU A 55 -14.11 -3.82 21.15
CA LEU A 55 -13.16 -4.24 22.19
C LEU A 55 -13.75 -4.16 23.60
N ALA A 56 -14.72 -3.26 23.83
CA ALA A 56 -15.44 -3.18 25.09
C ALA A 56 -16.34 -4.39 25.36
N PHE A 57 -16.58 -5.23 24.36
CA PHE A 57 -17.36 -6.47 24.46
C PHE A 57 -16.49 -7.73 24.51
N LEU A 58 -15.17 -7.62 24.57
CA LEU A 58 -14.32 -8.78 24.80
C LEU A 58 -14.78 -9.58 26.02
N PRO A 59 -14.77 -10.92 25.98
CA PRO A 59 -15.44 -11.72 27.00
C PRO A 59 -14.75 -11.73 28.36
N LYS A 60 -13.46 -11.38 28.41
CA LYS A 60 -12.65 -11.40 29.64
C LYS A 60 -12.05 -10.04 29.92
N ASN A 61 -11.97 -9.67 31.21
CA ASN A 61 -11.19 -8.55 31.67
C ASN A 61 -9.69 -8.86 31.67
N GLY A 62 -8.85 -7.83 31.69
CA GLY A 62 -7.41 -7.93 31.74
C GLY A 62 -6.74 -7.69 30.39
N PHE A 63 -5.50 -8.12 30.26
CA PHE A 63 -4.70 -7.90 29.08
C PHE A 63 -5.00 -8.93 27.98
N HIS A 64 -5.19 -8.43 26.77
CA HIS A 64 -5.28 -9.20 25.54
C HIS A 64 -4.17 -8.70 24.61
N LEU A 65 -3.24 -9.57 24.27
CA LEU A 65 -2.08 -9.24 23.48
C LEU A 65 -1.98 -10.17 22.28
N SER A 66 -1.63 -9.62 21.14
CA SER A 66 -1.31 -10.38 19.95
C SER A 66 -0.09 -9.80 19.24
N LEU A 67 0.86 -10.66 18.94
CA LEU A 67 2.02 -10.37 18.12
C LEU A 67 2.04 -11.34 16.95
N THR A 68 2.00 -10.83 15.75
CA THR A 68 2.08 -11.64 14.53
C THR A 68 3.12 -11.08 13.57
N GLY A 69 3.63 -11.95 12.73
CA GLY A 69 4.54 -11.57 11.65
C GLY A 69 4.26 -12.42 10.43
N GLN A 70 4.51 -11.86 9.28
CA GLN A 70 4.44 -12.57 8.01
C GLN A 70 5.58 -12.17 7.11
N SER A 71 5.82 -12.97 6.06
CA SER A 71 6.64 -12.61 4.91
C SER A 71 5.82 -12.78 3.65
N ALA A 72 6.04 -11.90 2.68
CA ALA A 72 5.34 -11.91 1.40
C ALA A 72 6.35 -11.84 0.25
N TYR A 73 6.17 -12.74 -0.71
CA TYR A 73 6.96 -12.79 -1.94
C TYR A 73 6.01 -12.95 -3.11
N GLN A 74 6.15 -12.11 -4.12
CA GLN A 74 5.29 -12.12 -5.29
C GLN A 74 6.13 -11.98 -6.55
N THR A 75 5.74 -12.69 -7.61
CA THR A 75 6.15 -12.36 -8.97
C THR A 75 5.03 -11.55 -9.63
N ARG A 76 5.39 -10.49 -10.34
CA ARG A 76 4.47 -9.64 -11.08
C ARG A 76 4.84 -9.70 -12.55
N GLU A 77 3.87 -10.02 -13.40
CA GLU A 77 4.06 -10.08 -14.86
C GLU A 77 3.12 -9.06 -15.50
N ILE A 78 3.66 -8.28 -16.41
CA ILE A 78 2.94 -7.24 -17.15
C ILE A 78 3.12 -7.54 -18.62
N ALA A 79 2.05 -7.95 -19.29
CA ALA A 79 2.00 -8.04 -20.74
C ALA A 79 1.52 -6.68 -21.30
N ALA A 80 2.37 -5.98 -22.00
CA ALA A 80 2.07 -4.68 -22.59
C ALA A 80 2.02 -4.78 -24.11
N THR A 81 0.86 -4.47 -24.68
CA THR A 81 0.66 -4.46 -26.14
C THR A 81 0.68 -3.02 -26.66
N SER A 82 1.54 -2.72 -27.58
CA SER A 82 1.66 -1.39 -28.20
C SER A 82 2.29 -1.48 -29.58
N GLY A 83 1.79 -0.68 -30.52
CA GLY A 83 2.43 -0.49 -31.82
C GLY A 83 3.81 0.21 -31.73
N LEU A 84 4.14 0.84 -30.60
CA LEU A 84 5.44 1.46 -30.40
C LEU A 84 6.58 0.43 -30.38
N TRP A 85 6.32 -0.79 -29.95
CA TRP A 85 7.35 -1.85 -29.93
C TRP A 85 7.82 -2.22 -31.32
N THR A 86 6.95 -2.14 -32.33
CA THR A 86 7.34 -2.42 -33.73
C THR A 86 8.27 -1.36 -34.28
N LEU A 87 8.26 -0.14 -33.75
CA LEU A 87 9.22 0.91 -34.12
C LEU A 87 10.66 0.59 -33.66
N ASP A 88 10.78 -0.29 -32.65
CA ASP A 88 12.06 -0.81 -32.15
C ASP A 88 12.36 -2.22 -32.72
N GLY A 89 11.62 -2.67 -33.72
CA GLY A 89 11.79 -3.99 -34.33
C GLY A 89 11.38 -5.17 -33.45
N GLN A 90 10.58 -4.89 -32.40
CA GLN A 90 10.11 -5.89 -31.48
C GLN A 90 8.68 -6.36 -31.82
N GLU A 91 8.23 -7.43 -31.17
CA GLU A 91 6.83 -7.86 -31.25
C GLU A 91 5.88 -6.85 -30.61
N THR A 92 4.63 -6.82 -31.07
CA THR A 92 3.60 -5.90 -30.57
C THR A 92 3.29 -6.09 -29.10
N THR A 93 3.60 -7.25 -28.51
CA THR A 93 3.41 -7.53 -27.08
C THR A 93 4.75 -7.82 -26.42
N GLN A 94 5.08 -7.06 -25.38
CA GLN A 94 6.28 -7.25 -24.58
C GLN A 94 5.90 -7.64 -23.15
N ASN A 95 6.65 -8.57 -22.57
CA ASN A 95 6.44 -9.05 -21.23
C ASN A 95 7.51 -8.50 -20.29
N TYR A 96 7.05 -7.91 -19.18
CA TYR A 96 7.89 -7.38 -18.13
C TYR A 96 7.65 -8.19 -16.87
N LYS A 97 8.72 -8.66 -16.26
CA LYS A 97 8.65 -9.46 -15.04
C LYS A 97 9.33 -8.73 -13.91
N GLY A 98 8.61 -8.60 -12.80
CA GLY A 98 9.13 -8.04 -11.58
C GLY A 98 8.92 -8.98 -10.40
N THR A 99 9.74 -8.78 -9.37
CA THR A 99 9.60 -9.45 -8.08
C THR A 99 9.26 -8.44 -7.02
N ALA A 100 8.34 -8.78 -6.12
CA ALA A 100 8.03 -7.98 -4.96
C ALA A 100 8.26 -8.80 -3.69
N SER A 101 8.95 -8.22 -2.71
CA SER A 101 9.26 -8.88 -1.46
C SER A 101 9.06 -7.98 -0.24
N ALA A 102 8.50 -8.54 0.80
CA ALA A 102 8.45 -7.97 2.13
C ALA A 102 8.86 -9.08 3.13
N PRO A 103 10.15 -9.21 3.46
CA PRO A 103 10.67 -10.34 4.22
C PRO A 103 10.07 -10.48 5.61
N PHE A 104 9.75 -9.35 6.25
CA PHE A 104 9.13 -9.35 7.56
C PHE A 104 8.14 -8.18 7.71
N ILE A 105 6.90 -8.52 8.03
CA ILE A 105 5.80 -7.58 8.21
C ILE A 105 5.24 -7.83 9.62
N PRO A 106 5.62 -7.00 10.61
CA PRO A 106 5.14 -7.15 11.98
C PRO A 106 3.74 -6.57 12.16
N SER A 107 3.00 -7.14 13.12
CA SER A 107 1.73 -6.62 13.60
C SER A 107 1.61 -6.89 15.09
N PHE A 108 1.37 -5.84 15.85
CA PHE A 108 1.15 -5.88 17.30
C PHE A 108 -0.21 -5.27 17.64
N HIS A 109 -0.98 -5.94 18.46
CA HIS A 109 -2.24 -5.46 19.00
C HIS A 109 -2.29 -5.73 20.50
N GLY A 110 -2.61 -4.71 21.28
CA GLY A 110 -2.76 -4.79 22.71
C GLY A 110 -4.05 -4.13 23.17
N VAL A 111 -4.75 -4.77 24.08
CA VAL A 111 -5.98 -4.27 24.71
C VAL A 111 -5.90 -4.56 26.20
N TYR A 112 -6.21 -3.57 27.02
CA TYR A 112 -6.55 -3.77 28.42
C TYR A 112 -8.02 -3.47 28.61
N LYS A 113 -8.78 -4.48 29.02
CA LYS A 113 -10.22 -4.40 29.24
C LYS A 113 -10.54 -4.45 30.72
N GLU A 114 -11.43 -3.56 31.17
CA GLU A 114 -12.00 -3.56 32.51
C GLU A 114 -13.49 -3.24 32.44
N ASP A 115 -14.34 -4.17 32.88
CA ASP A 115 -15.81 -4.04 32.86
C ASP A 115 -16.38 -3.51 31.52
N LYS A 116 -16.73 -2.23 31.49
CA LYS A 116 -17.38 -1.58 30.35
C LYS A 116 -16.42 -0.82 29.45
N TRP A 117 -15.15 -0.70 29.81
CA TRP A 117 -14.19 0.06 29.00
C TRP A 117 -12.96 -0.77 28.60
N ALA A 118 -12.34 -0.36 27.55
CA ALA A 118 -11.09 -0.95 27.10
C ALA A 118 -10.17 0.13 26.51
N ILE A 119 -8.90 0.11 26.93
CA ILE A 119 -7.82 0.89 26.29
C ILE A 119 -7.14 -0.01 25.28
N SER A 120 -6.85 0.51 24.11
CA SER A 120 -6.23 -0.25 23.05
C SER A 120 -5.07 0.48 22.39
N ALA A 121 -4.06 -0.31 21.99
CA ALA A 121 -2.92 0.14 21.21
C ALA A 121 -2.62 -0.85 20.09
N SER A 122 -2.21 -0.36 18.94
CA SER A 122 -1.70 -1.23 17.87
C SER A 122 -0.57 -0.57 17.09
N PHE A 123 0.28 -1.42 16.55
CA PHE A 123 1.26 -1.10 15.52
C PHE A 123 1.17 -2.16 14.42
N ALA A 124 1.01 -1.72 13.19
CA ALA A 124 0.96 -2.63 12.04
C ALA A 124 1.49 -1.95 10.77
N VAL A 125 1.89 -2.76 9.80
CA VAL A 125 2.07 -2.28 8.43
C VAL A 125 0.68 -2.24 7.80
N THR A 126 0.09 -1.05 7.72
CA THR A 126 -1.30 -0.86 7.29
C THR A 126 -1.48 -0.80 5.79
N GLY A 127 -0.39 -0.70 5.05
CA GLY A 127 -0.42 -0.66 3.59
C GLY A 127 0.98 -0.66 2.97
N GLY A 128 1.01 -0.56 1.65
CA GLY A 128 2.22 -0.64 0.85
C GLY A 128 2.42 -2.01 0.21
N GLY A 129 3.39 -2.09 -0.70
CA GLY A 129 3.67 -3.30 -1.49
C GLY A 129 5.03 -3.96 -1.21
N GLY A 130 5.73 -3.54 -0.16
CA GLY A 130 7.09 -3.98 0.08
C GLY A 130 8.10 -3.35 -0.90
N LYS A 131 9.15 -4.09 -1.24
CA LYS A 131 10.09 -3.75 -2.31
C LYS A 131 9.67 -4.48 -3.58
N ALA A 132 9.58 -3.76 -4.71
CA ALA A 132 9.35 -4.33 -6.03
C ALA A 132 10.52 -3.96 -6.95
N SER A 133 11.07 -4.94 -7.69
CA SER A 133 12.16 -4.78 -8.63
C SER A 133 11.75 -5.28 -10.00
N PHE A 134 12.00 -4.48 -11.04
CA PHE A 134 11.77 -4.80 -12.42
C PHE A 134 13.10 -4.61 -13.19
N ASP A 135 13.81 -5.69 -13.38
CA ASP A 135 15.16 -5.66 -13.97
C ASP A 135 15.16 -5.24 -15.44
N ASN A 136 14.04 -5.44 -16.14
CA ASN A 136 13.83 -5.00 -17.53
C ASN A 136 12.97 -3.71 -17.60
N GLY A 137 12.86 -2.98 -16.48
CA GLY A 137 12.06 -1.76 -16.37
C GLY A 137 10.55 -2.00 -16.45
N LEU A 138 9.86 -0.96 -16.88
CA LEU A 138 8.41 -0.96 -17.07
C LEU A 138 8.05 -0.54 -18.49
N PRO A 139 6.88 -0.93 -19.00
CA PRO A 139 6.43 -0.58 -20.34
C PRO A 139 6.56 0.91 -20.67
N MET A 140 6.23 1.76 -19.69
CA MET A 140 6.28 3.22 -19.86
C MET A 140 7.70 3.73 -20.16
N PHE A 141 8.73 3.18 -19.53
CA PHE A 141 10.12 3.61 -19.75
C PHE A 141 10.60 3.25 -21.14
N ASN A 142 10.31 2.03 -21.59
CA ASN A 142 10.67 1.61 -22.95
C ASN A 142 9.89 2.39 -24.00
N ALA A 143 8.58 2.60 -23.81
CA ALA A 143 7.77 3.41 -24.72
C ALA A 143 8.29 4.85 -24.83
N LEU A 144 8.69 5.46 -23.71
CA LEU A 144 9.25 6.80 -23.69
C LEU A 144 10.58 6.85 -24.47
N ALA A 145 11.47 5.90 -24.22
CA ALA A 145 12.75 5.83 -24.92
C ALA A 145 12.58 5.65 -26.44
N ILE A 146 11.76 4.68 -26.86
CA ILE A 146 11.47 4.42 -28.26
C ILE A 146 10.86 5.64 -28.94
N GLY A 147 9.87 6.30 -28.28
CA GLY A 147 9.24 7.48 -28.81
C GLY A 147 10.21 8.64 -29.02
N MET A 148 11.13 8.88 -28.07
CA MET A 148 12.16 9.93 -28.19
C MET A 148 13.17 9.63 -29.31
N LEU A 149 13.63 8.39 -29.44
CA LEU A 149 14.59 7.98 -30.46
C LEU A 149 13.96 8.03 -31.87
N TYR A 150 12.71 7.61 -31.97
CA TYR A 150 11.95 7.65 -33.22
C TYR A 150 11.74 9.10 -33.72
N GLN A 151 11.42 10.03 -32.81
CA GLN A 151 11.32 11.45 -33.18
C GLN A 151 12.64 12.04 -33.72
N GLN A 152 13.77 11.50 -33.29
CA GLN A 152 15.10 11.89 -33.80
C GLN A 152 15.51 11.11 -35.02
N GLN A 153 14.64 10.29 -35.61
CA GLN A 153 14.89 9.44 -36.79
C GLN A 153 16.04 8.44 -36.56
N ILE A 154 16.27 8.03 -35.31
CA ILE A 154 17.27 7.02 -34.98
C ILE A 154 16.63 5.63 -35.08
N THR A 155 17.17 4.79 -35.95
CA THR A 155 16.65 3.46 -36.20
C THR A 155 17.11 2.43 -35.17
N PRO A 156 16.35 1.36 -34.90
CA PRO A 156 16.61 0.36 -33.85
C PRO A 156 17.93 -0.38 -33.94
N ASP A 157 18.47 -0.49 -35.16
CA ASP A 157 19.77 -1.10 -35.40
C ASP A 157 20.95 -0.33 -34.80
N LYS A 158 20.74 0.95 -34.46
CA LYS A 158 21.76 1.87 -33.95
C LYS A 158 21.84 2.00 -32.44
N TYR A 159 20.90 1.47 -31.68
CA TYR A 159 20.88 1.58 -30.24
C TYR A 159 20.45 0.30 -29.51
N THR A 160 20.61 0.30 -28.21
CA THR A 160 20.03 -0.68 -27.28
C THR A 160 19.49 0.06 -26.11
N ILE A 161 18.24 -0.20 -25.74
CA ILE A 161 17.58 0.39 -24.56
C ILE A 161 17.80 -0.54 -23.37
N ASN A 162 18.27 0.02 -22.27
CA ASN A 162 18.35 -0.65 -20.99
C ASN A 162 17.55 0.13 -19.95
N THR A 163 16.64 -0.54 -19.29
CA THR A 163 15.79 0.05 -18.26
C THR A 163 15.72 -0.87 -17.04
N ALA A 164 15.68 -0.29 -15.87
CA ALA A 164 15.32 -1.00 -14.65
C ALA A 164 14.56 -0.07 -13.71
N MET A 165 13.78 -0.64 -12.82
CA MET A 165 13.06 0.11 -11.80
C MET A 165 12.99 -0.69 -10.50
N ASP A 166 13.35 -0.03 -9.41
CA ASP A 166 13.14 -0.45 -8.04
C ASP A 166 12.15 0.49 -7.36
N GLY A 167 11.17 -0.08 -6.68
CA GLY A 167 10.23 0.68 -5.87
C GLY A 167 10.07 0.04 -4.50
N LYS A 168 9.95 0.86 -3.46
CA LYS A 168 9.61 0.39 -2.12
C LYS A 168 8.55 1.30 -1.52
N GLN A 169 7.57 0.69 -0.86
CA GLN A 169 6.54 1.42 -0.14
C GLN A 169 6.10 0.62 1.07
N TYR A 170 6.16 1.27 2.23
CA TYR A 170 5.64 0.76 3.50
C TYR A 170 4.82 1.86 4.17
N ILE A 171 3.69 1.50 4.71
CA ILE A 171 2.84 2.39 5.50
C ILE A 171 2.71 1.78 6.89
N TYR A 172 3.32 2.44 7.87
CA TYR A 172 3.29 2.02 9.26
C TYR A 172 2.18 2.75 9.98
N GLY A 173 1.25 2.04 10.59
CA GLY A 173 0.14 2.59 11.37
C GLY A 173 0.34 2.36 12.87
N VAL A 174 0.18 3.40 13.65
CA VAL A 174 0.06 3.34 15.11
C VAL A 174 -1.32 3.84 15.48
N GLN A 175 -2.05 3.09 16.30
CA GLN A 175 -3.36 3.48 16.80
C GLN A 175 -3.41 3.37 18.30
N LEU A 176 -4.04 4.35 18.94
CA LEU A 176 -4.35 4.38 20.36
C LEU A 176 -5.80 4.83 20.54
N GLY A 177 -6.49 4.28 21.54
CA GLY A 177 -7.83 4.73 21.84
C GLY A 177 -8.51 4.03 23.01
N LEU A 178 -9.67 4.55 23.33
CA LEU A 178 -10.54 4.11 24.41
C LEU A 178 -11.87 3.68 23.83
N SER A 179 -12.33 2.50 24.22
CA SER A 179 -13.65 1.96 23.90
C SER A 179 -14.50 1.89 25.16
N TYR A 180 -15.79 2.17 25.04
CA TYR A 180 -16.74 2.11 26.15
C TYR A 180 -18.04 1.43 25.73
N ARG A 181 -18.48 0.45 26.49
CA ARG A 181 -19.76 -0.24 26.31
C ARG A 181 -20.86 0.52 27.06
N ILE A 182 -21.76 1.16 26.32
CA ILE A 182 -22.90 1.89 26.88
C ILE A 182 -23.93 0.90 27.41
N ASN A 183 -24.26 -0.11 26.61
CA ASN A 183 -25.20 -1.19 26.95
C ASN A 183 -24.79 -2.48 26.20
N ASP A 184 -25.64 -3.51 26.19
CA ASP A 184 -25.29 -4.83 25.64
C ASP A 184 -25.20 -4.87 24.11
N TRP A 185 -25.65 -3.85 23.41
CA TRP A 185 -25.63 -3.77 21.94
C TRP A 185 -24.93 -2.51 21.39
N LEU A 186 -24.57 -1.56 22.25
CA LEU A 186 -23.95 -0.30 21.80
C LEU A 186 -22.63 -0.05 22.51
N GLY A 187 -21.56 0.02 21.74
CA GLY A 187 -20.24 0.47 22.14
C GLY A 187 -19.80 1.69 21.32
N VAL A 188 -18.97 2.51 21.93
CA VAL A 188 -18.37 3.69 21.29
C VAL A 188 -16.86 3.64 21.42
N PHE A 189 -16.17 4.29 20.50
CA PHE A 189 -14.71 4.41 20.50
C PHE A 189 -14.32 5.87 20.28
N ALA A 190 -13.30 6.30 21.02
CA ALA A 190 -12.60 7.55 20.80
C ALA A 190 -11.09 7.29 20.76
N GLY A 191 -10.44 7.71 19.70
CA GLY A 191 -9.01 7.47 19.52
C GLY A 191 -8.49 8.07 18.24
N GLY A 192 -7.21 7.81 17.97
CA GLY A 192 -6.54 8.30 16.78
C GLY A 192 -5.61 7.25 16.17
N ARG A 193 -5.45 7.33 14.86
CA ARG A 193 -4.48 6.56 14.09
C ARG A 193 -3.56 7.51 13.35
N MET A 194 -2.27 7.27 13.47
CA MET A 194 -1.24 7.94 12.69
C MET A 194 -0.63 6.94 11.72
N ASN A 195 -0.53 7.31 10.45
CA ASN A 195 0.14 6.52 9.43
C ASN A 195 1.42 7.25 8.99
N TYR A 196 2.55 6.56 9.05
CA TYR A 196 3.83 7.01 8.54
C TYR A 196 4.15 6.29 7.23
N VAL A 197 4.29 7.05 6.16
CA VAL A 197 4.56 6.52 4.82
C VAL A 197 6.05 6.61 4.54
N LYS A 198 6.66 5.48 4.17
CA LYS A 198 8.02 5.40 3.66
C LYS A 198 7.97 4.83 2.24
N SER A 199 8.23 5.69 1.26
CA SER A 199 8.29 5.30 -0.15
C SER A 199 9.56 5.81 -0.80
N GLY A 200 10.00 5.10 -1.82
CA GLY A 200 11.13 5.49 -2.66
C GLY A 200 11.05 4.74 -3.98
N TYR A 201 11.38 5.42 -5.05
CA TYR A 201 11.44 4.85 -6.39
C TYR A 201 12.78 5.24 -6.99
N GLU A 202 13.47 4.25 -7.50
CA GLU A 202 14.74 4.41 -8.19
C GLU A 202 14.65 3.67 -9.54
N GLY A 203 15.15 4.27 -10.60
CA GLY A 203 15.14 3.65 -11.90
C GLY A 203 16.10 4.35 -12.85
N TYR A 204 16.48 3.65 -13.88
CA TYR A 204 17.25 4.23 -14.96
C TYR A 204 16.66 3.84 -16.32
N LEU A 205 16.90 4.70 -17.27
CA LEU A 205 16.61 4.51 -18.67
C LEU A 205 17.84 4.99 -19.42
N THR A 206 18.49 4.09 -20.13
CA THR A 206 19.67 4.41 -20.96
C THR A 206 19.47 3.88 -22.36
N ALA A 207 19.83 4.69 -23.34
CA ALA A 207 20.01 4.26 -24.71
C ALA A 207 21.51 4.23 -25.05
N THR A 208 22.04 3.05 -25.25
CA THR A 208 23.44 2.87 -25.63
C THR A 208 23.53 2.74 -27.13
N PHE A 209 24.24 3.66 -27.77
CA PHE A 209 24.41 3.65 -29.20
C PHE A 209 25.49 2.64 -29.61
N LYS A 210 25.24 1.87 -30.69
CA LYS A 210 26.19 0.97 -31.31
C LYS A 210 27.24 1.77 -32.10
N LYS A 211 28.43 1.20 -32.31
CA LYS A 211 29.66 1.91 -32.77
C LYS A 211 29.59 2.68 -34.08
N ASP A 212 28.57 2.46 -34.90
CA ASP A 212 28.49 3.00 -36.26
C ASP A 212 27.63 4.27 -36.43
N ILE A 213 27.59 5.11 -35.41
CA ILE A 213 26.86 6.39 -35.52
C ILE A 213 27.74 7.41 -36.23
N PRO A 214 27.25 8.06 -37.30
CA PRO A 214 27.93 9.20 -37.91
C PRO A 214 28.17 10.30 -36.87
N SER A 215 29.34 10.91 -36.89
CA SER A 215 29.86 11.85 -35.90
C SER A 215 29.02 13.13 -35.68
N GLY A 216 27.90 13.31 -36.37
CA GLY A 216 26.96 14.42 -36.21
C GLY A 216 25.96 14.30 -35.04
N TYR A 217 25.83 13.12 -34.41
CA TYR A 217 24.86 12.85 -33.31
C TYR A 217 25.52 12.76 -31.93
N LYS A 218 26.82 13.02 -31.83
CA LYS A 218 27.50 13.15 -30.52
C LYS A 218 27.36 14.59 -30.02
N LYS A 219 26.31 14.87 -29.31
CA LYS A 219 26.19 16.05 -28.43
C LYS A 219 25.71 15.62 -27.06
#